data_e04047ddf66ea2cbbb9013bc00d132d3
#
_entry.id   e04047ddf66ea2cbbb9013bc00d132d3
#
_cell.length_a   1.000
_cell.length_b   1.000
_cell.length_c   1.000
_cell.angle_alpha   90.00
_cell.angle_beta   90.00
_cell.angle_gamma   90.00
#
_symmetry.space_group_name_H-M   'P 1'
#
loop_
_entity.id
_entity.type
_entity.pdbx_description
1 polymer ?
#
loop_
_entity_poly.entity_id
_entity_poly.type
_entity_poly.pdbx_seq_one_letter_code
_entity_poly.pdbx_strand_id
1 'polypeptide(L)'
;MEGNRVYLAACPDYGQAEAKLREAVAALGGMERFVRPGERILLKANLLRAAPPESAICTHPAVAAAAAKLVAEAGGTAVITDSPGGALHKEAVLRGLYEKTGMAQAAAA
;
A
#
# COMPACT_ATOMS: atom_id res chain seq x y z
N MET A 1 -15.53 14.75 3.35
CA MET A 1 -14.67 15.29 2.26
C MET A 1 -15.58 15.92 1.24
N GLU A 2 -15.37 17.17 0.98
CA GLU A 2 -16.24 17.92 0.07
C GLU A 2 -15.66 17.96 -1.34
N GLY A 3 -16.53 17.75 -2.33
CA GLY A 3 -16.22 17.95 -3.74
C GLY A 3 -15.15 16.99 -4.27
N ASN A 4 -14.45 17.45 -5.29
CA ASN A 4 -13.50 16.66 -6.05
C ASN A 4 -12.06 17.08 -5.72
N ARG A 5 -11.67 16.97 -4.46
CA ARG A 5 -10.35 17.37 -4.02
C ARG A 5 -9.31 16.32 -4.37
N VAL A 6 -8.20 16.77 -4.95
CA VAL A 6 -7.04 15.93 -5.24
C VAL A 6 -5.83 16.60 -4.60
N TYR A 7 -5.03 15.82 -3.91
CA TYR A 7 -3.78 16.29 -3.33
C TYR A 7 -2.60 15.73 -4.15
N LEU A 8 -1.68 16.62 -4.53
CA LEU A 8 -0.47 16.25 -5.26
C LEU A 8 0.75 16.65 -4.44
N ALA A 9 1.68 15.73 -4.30
CA ALA A 9 2.95 15.98 -3.63
C ALA A 9 4.09 15.43 -4.48
N ALA A 10 5.17 16.20 -4.58
CA ALA A 10 6.39 15.71 -5.21
C ALA A 10 7.07 14.71 -4.28
N CYS A 11 7.43 13.55 -4.80
CA CYS A 11 8.13 12.52 -4.05
C CYS A 11 9.31 12.02 -4.91
N PRO A 12 10.49 12.66 -4.80
CA PRO A 12 11.61 12.38 -5.69
C PRO A 12 12.22 10.98 -5.50
N ASP A 13 12.05 10.38 -4.33
CA ASP A 13 12.52 9.02 -4.08
C ASP A 13 11.62 8.31 -3.07
N TYR A 14 11.67 6.98 -3.05
CA TYR A 14 10.81 6.16 -2.19
C TYR A 14 11.15 6.25 -0.71
N GLY A 15 12.32 6.76 -0.35
CA GLY A 15 12.66 7.04 1.05
C GLY A 15 11.77 8.11 1.67
N GLN A 16 11.14 8.94 0.84
CA GLN A 16 10.22 9.99 1.27
C GLN A 16 8.75 9.57 1.19
N ALA A 17 8.47 8.34 0.76
CA ALA A 17 7.10 7.89 0.52
C ALA A 17 6.21 8.01 1.77
N GLU A 18 6.71 7.59 2.93
CA GLU A 18 5.93 7.68 4.17
C GLU A 18 5.58 9.13 4.51
N ALA A 19 6.57 10.02 4.48
CA ALA A 19 6.35 11.43 4.81
C ALA A 19 5.34 12.07 3.85
N LYS A 20 5.47 11.79 2.56
CA LYS A 20 4.58 12.37 1.55
C LYS A 20 3.17 11.79 1.62
N LEU A 21 3.04 10.50 1.87
CA LEU A 21 1.72 9.89 2.07
C LEU A 21 1.04 10.45 3.32
N ARG A 22 1.78 10.60 4.40
CA ARG A 22 1.27 11.17 5.65
C ARG A 22 0.77 12.60 5.43
N GLU A 23 1.53 13.41 4.70
CA GLU A 23 1.14 14.76 4.34
C GLU A 23 -0.15 14.78 3.50
N ALA A 24 -0.24 13.92 2.49
CA ALA A 24 -1.41 13.83 1.62
C ALA A 24 -2.66 13.39 2.38
N VAL A 25 -2.54 12.36 3.22
CA VAL A 25 -3.66 11.86 4.01
C VAL A 25 -4.12 12.92 5.03
N ALA A 26 -3.18 13.64 5.66
CA ALA A 26 -3.53 14.72 6.57
C ALA A 26 -4.30 15.84 5.86
N ALA A 27 -3.91 16.17 4.63
CA ALA A 27 -4.60 17.18 3.83
C ALA A 27 -6.04 16.77 3.47
N LEU A 28 -6.31 15.47 3.43
CA LEU A 28 -7.63 14.92 3.14
C LEU A 28 -8.45 14.62 4.42
N GLY A 29 -7.97 15.04 5.57
CA GLY A 29 -8.71 14.93 6.84
C GLY A 29 -8.14 13.91 7.83
N GLY A 30 -7.02 13.27 7.51
CA GLY A 30 -6.38 12.27 8.36
C GLY A 30 -6.86 10.85 8.10
N MET A 31 -6.05 9.87 8.49
CA MET A 31 -6.39 8.46 8.27
C MET A 31 -7.62 8.03 9.07
N GLU A 32 -7.88 8.66 10.19
CA GLU A 32 -9.05 8.38 11.03
C GLU A 32 -10.39 8.65 10.33
N ARG A 33 -10.40 9.36 9.22
CA ARG A 33 -11.59 9.48 8.38
C ARG A 33 -11.93 8.19 7.65
N PHE A 34 -10.92 7.37 7.40
CA PHE A 34 -11.04 6.17 6.58
C PHE A 34 -10.96 4.88 7.39
N VAL A 35 -10.38 4.96 8.58
CA VAL A 35 -10.10 3.79 9.44
C VAL A 35 -10.63 4.06 10.84
N ARG A 36 -11.45 3.13 11.35
CA ARG A 36 -11.87 3.13 12.76
C ARG A 36 -11.07 2.08 13.52
N PRO A 37 -10.82 2.29 14.84
CA PRO A 37 -10.12 1.29 15.64
C PRO A 37 -10.79 -0.08 15.54
N GLY A 38 -9.99 -1.11 15.35
CA GLY A 38 -10.45 -2.49 15.24
C GLY A 38 -10.84 -2.96 13.85
N GLU A 39 -10.90 -2.06 12.88
CA GLU A 39 -11.24 -2.45 11.49
C GLU A 39 -10.08 -3.15 10.78
N ARG A 40 -10.43 -4.09 9.91
CA ARG A 40 -9.51 -4.67 8.93
C ARG A 40 -9.61 -3.90 7.64
N ILE A 41 -8.50 -3.37 7.19
CA ILE A 41 -8.44 -2.51 6.00
C ILE A 41 -7.66 -3.23 4.91
N LEU A 42 -8.31 -3.46 3.79
CA LEU A 42 -7.66 -4.04 2.62
C LEU A 42 -6.96 -2.93 1.86
N LEU A 43 -5.65 -3.07 1.74
CA LEU A 43 -4.84 -2.20 0.90
C LEU A 43 -4.65 -2.89 -0.44
N LYS A 44 -5.45 -2.49 -1.42
CA LYS A 44 -5.34 -3.06 -2.75
C LYS A 44 -4.16 -2.45 -3.47
N ALA A 45 -3.07 -3.20 -3.52
CA ALA A 45 -1.91 -2.84 -4.31
C ALA A 45 -2.12 -3.29 -5.76
N ASN A 46 -1.37 -2.71 -6.68
CA ASN A 46 -1.35 -3.18 -8.05
C ASN A 46 -0.20 -4.19 -8.19
N LEU A 47 -0.55 -5.47 -8.24
CA LEU A 47 0.41 -6.58 -8.32
C LEU A 47 0.17 -7.37 -9.60
N LEU A 48 0.59 -6.79 -10.73
CA LEU A 48 0.32 -7.38 -12.04
C LEU A 48 0.98 -8.75 -12.22
N ARG A 49 2.23 -8.88 -11.81
CA ARG A 49 3.01 -10.12 -11.91
C ARG A 49 4.22 -10.06 -10.99
N ALA A 50 4.92 -11.19 -10.84
CA ALA A 50 6.14 -11.23 -10.05
C ALA A 50 7.24 -10.40 -10.75
N ALA A 51 7.43 -9.18 -10.26
CA ALA A 51 8.38 -8.23 -10.79
C ALA A 51 9.07 -7.49 -9.64
N PRO A 52 10.36 -7.16 -9.80
CA PRO A 52 11.08 -6.45 -8.73
C PRO A 52 10.57 -5.00 -8.61
N PRO A 53 10.70 -4.39 -7.41
CA PRO A 53 10.22 -3.03 -7.18
C PRO A 53 10.74 -1.99 -8.17
N GLU A 54 12.00 -2.08 -8.57
CA GLU A 54 12.64 -1.12 -9.48
C GLU A 54 12.06 -1.15 -10.90
N SER A 55 11.31 -2.18 -11.26
CA SER A 55 10.65 -2.26 -12.57
C SER A 55 9.48 -1.31 -12.71
N ALA A 56 8.94 -0.82 -11.60
CA ALA A 56 7.75 0.03 -11.54
C ALA A 56 6.49 -0.59 -12.18
N ILE A 57 6.45 -1.91 -12.30
CA ILE A 57 5.28 -2.64 -12.82
C ILE A 57 4.19 -2.77 -11.76
N CYS A 58 4.60 -2.99 -10.52
CA CYS A 58 3.70 -3.14 -9.38
C CYS A 58 3.79 -1.92 -8.47
N THR A 59 2.83 -1.77 -7.56
CA THR A 59 2.93 -0.79 -6.49
C THR A 59 4.25 -1.01 -5.73
N HIS A 60 4.99 0.06 -5.49
CA HIS A 60 6.26 -0.05 -4.76
C HIS A 60 6.00 -0.41 -3.29
N PRO A 61 6.78 -1.33 -2.71
CA PRO A 61 6.57 -1.77 -1.32
C PRO A 61 6.70 -0.66 -0.29
N ALA A 62 7.49 0.38 -0.55
CA ALA A 62 7.60 1.53 0.35
C ALA A 62 6.26 2.27 0.49
N VAL A 63 5.48 2.35 -0.58
CA VAL A 63 4.16 2.99 -0.55
C VAL A 63 3.17 2.12 0.22
N ALA A 64 3.18 0.81 -0.04
CA ALA A 64 2.32 -0.13 0.68
C ALA A 64 2.63 -0.16 2.18
N ALA A 65 3.92 -0.18 2.54
CA ALA A 65 4.35 -0.16 3.94
C ALA A 65 3.92 1.15 4.63
N ALA A 66 4.07 2.28 3.95
CA ALA A 66 3.65 3.56 4.49
C ALA A 66 2.13 3.60 4.76
N ALA A 67 1.34 3.12 3.81
CA ALA A 67 -0.10 3.05 3.98
C ALA A 67 -0.50 2.12 5.14
N ALA A 68 0.14 0.95 5.24
CA ALA A 68 -0.10 0.01 6.32
C ALA A 68 0.22 0.61 7.69
N LYS A 69 1.29 1.37 7.79
CA LYS A 69 1.68 2.06 9.01
C LYS A 69 0.63 3.09 9.44
N LEU A 70 0.13 3.89 8.50
CA LEU A 70 -0.91 4.87 8.80
C LEU A 70 -2.21 4.20 9.26
N VAL A 71 -2.57 3.06 8.65
CA VAL A 71 -3.73 2.27 9.09
C VAL A 71 -3.54 1.79 10.52
N ALA A 72 -2.37 1.24 10.83
CA ALA A 72 -2.07 0.76 12.19
C ALA A 72 -2.12 1.88 13.22
N GLU A 73 -1.60 3.06 12.90
CA GLU A 73 -1.63 4.22 13.79
C GLU A 73 -3.07 4.69 14.07
N ALA A 74 -3.97 4.49 13.12
CA ALA A 74 -5.39 4.80 13.31
C ALA A 74 -6.15 3.69 14.04
N GLY A 75 -5.47 2.62 14.45
CA GLY A 75 -6.05 1.52 15.20
C GLY A 75 -6.58 0.36 14.36
N GLY A 76 -6.38 0.38 13.05
CA GLY A 76 -6.80 -0.67 12.16
C GLY A 76 -5.72 -1.73 11.94
N THR A 77 -6.10 -2.80 11.25
CA THR A 77 -5.18 -3.84 10.80
C THR A 77 -5.14 -3.83 9.29
N ALA A 78 -3.98 -3.57 8.71
CA ALA A 78 -3.82 -3.53 7.26
C ALA A 78 -3.59 -4.92 6.69
N VAL A 79 -4.22 -5.20 5.55
CA VAL A 79 -3.99 -6.41 4.77
C VAL A 79 -3.67 -5.98 3.33
N ILE A 80 -2.47 -6.30 2.88
CA ILE A 80 -2.05 -5.99 1.51
C ILE A 80 -2.54 -7.09 0.59
N THR A 81 -3.27 -6.72 -0.45
CA THR A 81 -3.90 -7.69 -1.34
C THR A 81 -4.00 -7.17 -2.77
N ASP A 82 -4.12 -8.11 -3.70
CA ASP A 82 -4.53 -7.88 -5.07
C ASP A 82 -5.00 -9.20 -5.66
N SER A 83 -5.64 -9.14 -6.82
CA SER A 83 -5.99 -10.30 -7.63
C SER A 83 -5.13 -10.26 -8.90
N PRO A 84 -3.91 -10.83 -8.87
CA PRO A 84 -3.05 -10.85 -10.04
C PRO A 84 -3.70 -11.62 -11.19
N GLY A 85 -3.44 -11.19 -12.42
CA GLY A 85 -3.99 -11.84 -13.59
C GLY A 85 -3.37 -13.20 -13.89
N GLY A 86 -3.95 -13.93 -14.81
CA GLY A 86 -3.45 -15.22 -15.27
C GLY A 86 -3.70 -16.36 -14.31
N ALA A 87 -2.83 -17.36 -14.33
CA ALA A 87 -2.95 -18.57 -13.49
C ALA A 87 -2.28 -18.40 -12.13
N LEU A 88 -2.32 -17.22 -11.55
CA LEU A 88 -1.63 -16.87 -10.30
C LEU A 88 -2.48 -17.17 -9.05
N HIS A 89 -3.34 -18.17 -9.12
CA HIS A 89 -4.20 -18.55 -7.99
C HIS A 89 -3.58 -19.65 -7.10
N LYS A 90 -2.47 -20.25 -7.51
CA LYS A 90 -1.79 -21.27 -6.70
C LYS A 90 -0.99 -20.59 -5.60
N GLU A 91 -1.09 -21.11 -4.39
CA GLU A 91 -0.43 -20.54 -3.20
C GLU A 91 1.07 -20.33 -3.39
N ALA A 92 1.78 -21.32 -3.94
CA ALA A 92 3.23 -21.20 -4.16
C ALA A 92 3.58 -20.07 -5.11
N VAL A 93 2.78 -19.87 -6.16
CA VAL A 93 2.99 -18.80 -7.14
C VAL A 93 2.71 -17.44 -6.49
N LEU A 94 1.63 -17.32 -5.73
CA LEU A 94 1.29 -16.10 -5.01
C LEU A 94 2.36 -15.74 -3.99
N ARG A 95 2.88 -16.71 -3.25
CA ARG A 95 3.95 -16.47 -2.29
C ARG A 95 5.19 -15.90 -2.96
N GLY A 96 5.61 -16.49 -4.08
CA GLY A 96 6.73 -15.99 -4.86
C GLY A 96 6.51 -14.58 -5.40
N LEU A 97 5.28 -14.27 -5.81
CA LEU A 97 4.90 -12.93 -6.26
C LEU A 97 5.05 -11.91 -5.12
N TYR A 98 4.50 -12.21 -3.94
CA TYR A 98 4.59 -11.30 -2.80
C TYR A 98 6.03 -11.09 -2.34
N GLU A 99 6.86 -12.11 -2.43
CA GLU A 99 8.28 -11.98 -2.09
C GLU A 99 9.03 -11.12 -3.11
N LYS A 100 8.87 -11.40 -4.39
CA LYS A 100 9.59 -10.69 -5.46
C LYS A 100 9.19 -9.23 -5.58
N THR A 101 7.94 -8.92 -5.37
CA THR A 101 7.44 -7.53 -5.41
C THR A 101 7.79 -6.72 -4.18
N GLY A 102 8.31 -7.35 -3.13
CA GLY A 102 8.61 -6.70 -1.86
C GLY A 102 7.43 -6.58 -0.93
N MET A 103 6.25 -7.05 -1.32
CA MET A 103 5.05 -6.93 -0.50
C MET A 103 5.09 -7.77 0.76
N ALA A 104 5.74 -8.94 0.72
CA ALA A 104 5.91 -9.77 1.91
C ALA A 104 6.71 -9.03 2.99
N GLN A 105 7.76 -8.33 2.59
CA GLN A 105 8.58 -7.52 3.50
C GLN A 105 7.80 -6.30 4.01
N ALA A 106 7.02 -5.65 3.14
CA ALA A 106 6.18 -4.53 3.52
C ALA A 106 5.14 -4.94 4.58
N ALA A 107 4.54 -6.11 4.41
CA ALA A 107 3.55 -6.62 5.35
C ALA A 107 4.16 -7.03 6.70
N ALA A 108 5.43 -7.43 6.71
CA ALA A 108 6.15 -7.84 7.93
C ALA A 108 6.69 -6.66 8.73
N ALA A 109 6.72 -5.48 8.15
CA ALA A 109 7.29 -4.29 8.77
C ALA A 109 6.42 -3.73 9.92
#